data_5518a918d7261c0b576aa26be9a0eee8
#
_entry.id   5518a918d7261c0b576aa26be9a0eee8
#
_cell.length_a   1.000
_cell.length_b   1.000
_cell.length_c   1.000
_cell.angle_alpha   90.00
_cell.angle_beta   90.00
_cell.angle_gamma   90.00
#
_symmetry.space_group_name_H-M   'P 1'
#
loop_
_entity.id
_entity.type
_entity.pdbx_description
1 polymer ?
#
loop_
_entity_poly.entity_id
_entity_poly.type
_entity_poly.pdbx_seq_one_letter_code
_entity_poly.pdbx_strand_id
1 'polypeptide(L)'
;MNIIYSYYFNLYLNLNSYFPSLIIPLILGITLLFIKTKNLKLSIYNKIITIIIGYAIFPILISFPYYFSIYNISFIDSYFEAISGFTSTGFSIFDNIKHLDESLILWR
;
A
#
# COMPACT_ATOMS: atom_id res chain seq x y z
N MET A 1 4.26 -11.37 3.03
CA MET A 1 5.74 -11.47 3.05
C MET A 1 6.33 -10.72 4.23
N ASN A 2 6.04 -9.43 4.42
CA ASN A 2 6.59 -8.61 5.52
C ASN A 2 6.28 -9.12 6.92
N ILE A 3 5.08 -9.66 7.18
CA ILE A 3 4.71 -10.25 8.48
C ILE A 3 5.63 -11.45 8.80
N ILE A 4 5.88 -12.31 7.82
CA ILE A 4 6.76 -13.48 7.98
C ILE A 4 8.19 -13.03 8.21
N TYR A 5 8.65 -12.03 7.48
CA TYR A 5 9.98 -11.43 7.62
C TYR A 5 10.15 -10.81 9.01
N SER A 6 9.20 -10.00 9.46
CA SER A 6 9.21 -9.37 10.78
C SER A 6 9.23 -10.40 11.91
N TYR A 7 8.49 -11.51 11.76
CA TYR A 7 8.48 -12.58 12.74
C TYR A 7 9.82 -13.33 12.79
N TYR A 8 10.41 -13.62 11.62
CA TYR A 8 11.68 -14.35 11.53
C TYR A 8 12.87 -13.56 12.10
N PHE A 9 12.92 -12.25 11.87
CA PHE A 9 13.98 -11.37 12.34
C PHE A 9 13.67 -10.67 13.68
N ASN A 10 12.58 -11.04 14.37
CA ASN A 10 12.13 -10.41 15.62
C ASN A 10 11.91 -8.89 15.53
N LEU A 11 11.50 -8.39 14.37
CA LEU A 11 11.21 -6.99 14.09
C LEU A 11 9.73 -6.67 14.41
N TYR A 12 9.38 -6.64 15.70
CA TYR A 12 8.00 -6.51 16.15
C TYR A 12 7.47 -5.07 16.16
N LEU A 13 8.33 -4.07 15.98
CA LEU A 13 7.99 -2.65 16.13
C LEU A 13 6.81 -2.21 15.24
N ASN A 14 6.81 -2.62 13.98
CA ASN A 14 5.78 -2.27 13.01
C ASN A 14 4.83 -3.42 12.65
N LEU A 15 4.90 -4.53 13.37
CA LEU A 15 4.09 -5.72 13.06
C LEU A 15 2.58 -5.41 13.10
N ASN A 16 2.17 -4.60 14.06
CA ASN A 16 0.76 -4.19 14.21
C ASN A 16 0.25 -3.32 13.05
N SER A 17 1.12 -2.61 12.34
CA SER A 17 0.72 -1.78 11.19
C SER A 17 0.47 -2.60 9.92
N TYR A 18 1.02 -3.81 9.81
CA TYR A 18 0.79 -4.68 8.67
C TYR A 18 -0.56 -5.41 8.71
N PHE A 19 -1.15 -5.63 9.89
CA PHE A 19 -2.46 -6.29 10.00
C PHE A 19 -3.58 -5.48 9.31
N PRO A 20 -3.80 -4.19 9.63
CA PRO A 20 -4.82 -3.41 8.93
C PRO A 20 -4.52 -3.26 7.44
N SER A 21 -3.25 -3.14 7.05
CA SER A 21 -2.85 -3.04 5.65
C SER A 21 -3.12 -4.31 4.83
N LEU A 22 -3.24 -5.47 5.47
CA LEU A 22 -3.63 -6.71 4.84
C LEU A 22 -5.15 -6.89 4.84
N ILE A 23 -5.81 -6.59 5.96
CA ILE A 23 -7.25 -6.81 6.15
C ILE A 23 -8.07 -5.88 5.24
N ILE A 24 -7.72 -4.60 5.18
CA ILE A 24 -8.49 -3.60 4.41
C ILE A 24 -8.55 -3.94 2.91
N PRO A 25 -7.43 -4.18 2.20
CA PRO A 25 -7.48 -4.57 0.79
C PRO A 25 -8.19 -5.90 0.56
N LEU A 26 -8.06 -6.84 1.50
CA LEU A 26 -8.71 -8.15 1.41
C LEU A 26 -10.24 -8.01 1.48
N ILE A 27 -10.75 -7.23 2.43
CA ILE A 27 -12.19 -6.93 2.53
C ILE A 27 -12.69 -6.24 1.27
N LEU A 28 -11.95 -5.22 0.78
CA LEU A 28 -12.29 -4.52 -0.46
C LEU A 28 -12.29 -5.46 -1.67
N GLY A 29 -11.31 -6.33 -1.78
CA GLY A 29 -11.25 -7.32 -2.85
C GLY A 29 -12.43 -8.29 -2.81
N ILE A 30 -12.77 -8.81 -1.63
CA ILE A 30 -13.92 -9.71 -1.45
C ILE A 30 -15.23 -8.99 -1.81
N THR A 31 -15.44 -7.76 -1.33
CA THR A 31 -16.67 -7.01 -1.65
C THR A 31 -16.81 -6.76 -3.15
N LEU A 32 -15.71 -6.45 -3.84
CA LEU A 32 -15.71 -6.29 -5.29
C LEU A 32 -16.07 -7.58 -6.04
N LEU A 33 -15.70 -8.76 -5.54
CA LEU A 33 -16.07 -10.05 -6.13
C LEU A 33 -17.58 -10.32 -6.07
N PHE A 34 -18.29 -9.81 -5.05
CA PHE A 34 -19.74 -9.94 -4.92
C PHE A 34 -20.52 -8.99 -5.82
N ILE A 35 -19.89 -7.98 -6.40
CA ILE A 35 -20.53 -7.06 -7.33
C ILE A 35 -20.71 -7.78 -8.67
N LYS A 36 -21.95 -8.21 -8.96
CA LYS A 36 -22.32 -8.76 -10.28
C LYS A 36 -22.16 -7.68 -11.35
N THR A 37 -21.14 -7.80 -12.19
CA THR A 37 -21.03 -6.98 -13.39
C THR A 37 -21.89 -7.58 -14.50
N LYS A 38 -22.83 -6.78 -15.04
CA LYS A 38 -23.47 -7.11 -16.32
C LYS A 38 -22.40 -7.01 -17.41
N ASN A 39 -22.48 -7.91 -18.42
CA ASN A 39 -21.61 -7.88 -19.60
C ASN A 39 -21.81 -6.58 -20.38
N LEU A 40 -21.24 -5.49 -19.91
CA LEU A 40 -21.23 -4.21 -20.57
C LEU A 40 -20.09 -4.21 -21.58
N LYS A 41 -20.39 -3.86 -22.85
CA LYS A 41 -19.34 -3.55 -23.82
C LYS A 41 -18.60 -2.31 -23.32
N LEU A 42 -17.44 -2.52 -22.71
CA LEU A 42 -16.64 -1.44 -22.16
C LEU A 42 -16.02 -0.63 -23.31
N SER A 43 -16.36 0.66 -23.35
CA SER A 43 -15.70 1.63 -24.23
C SER A 43 -14.23 1.77 -23.84
N ILE A 44 -13.39 2.18 -24.80
CA ILE A 44 -11.95 2.49 -24.56
C ILE A 44 -11.82 3.52 -23.43
N TYR A 45 -12.69 4.53 -23.40
CA TYR A 45 -12.71 5.54 -22.33
C TYR A 45 -12.88 4.93 -20.93
N ASN A 46 -13.80 3.99 -20.78
CA ASN A 46 -14.04 3.32 -19.50
C ASN A 46 -12.82 2.53 -19.04
N LYS A 47 -12.09 1.90 -19.95
CA LYS A 47 -10.85 1.19 -19.64
C LYS A 47 -9.75 2.15 -19.17
N ILE A 48 -9.57 3.28 -19.86
CA ILE A 48 -8.58 4.31 -19.49
C ILE A 48 -8.90 4.89 -18.11
N ILE A 49 -10.15 5.28 -17.87
CA ILE A 49 -10.59 5.81 -16.57
C ILE A 49 -10.35 4.79 -15.46
N THR A 50 -10.65 3.52 -15.68
CA THR A 50 -10.40 2.46 -14.68
C THR A 50 -8.92 2.35 -14.32
N ILE A 51 -8.03 2.46 -15.30
CA ILE A 51 -6.58 2.44 -15.06
C ILE A 51 -6.14 3.65 -14.23
N ILE A 52 -6.60 4.86 -14.59
CA ILE A 52 -6.28 6.10 -13.86
C ILE A 52 -6.75 6.01 -12.41
N ILE A 53 -7.99 5.57 -12.19
CA ILE A 53 -8.55 5.38 -10.86
C ILE A 53 -7.74 4.34 -10.08
N GLY A 54 -7.36 3.24 -10.72
CA GLY A 54 -6.50 2.21 -10.12
C GLY A 54 -5.16 2.79 -9.64
N TYR A 55 -4.48 3.56 -10.50
CA TYR A 55 -3.22 4.22 -10.13
C TYR A 55 -3.35 5.22 -8.99
N ALA A 56 -4.53 5.80 -8.77
CA ALA A 56 -4.78 6.68 -7.64
C ALA A 56 -5.11 5.89 -6.36
N ILE A 57 -5.89 4.80 -6.46
CA ILE A 57 -6.40 4.05 -5.30
C ILE A 57 -5.34 3.08 -4.75
N PHE A 58 -4.59 2.36 -5.59
CA PHE A 58 -3.62 1.37 -5.10
C PHE A 58 -2.57 1.97 -4.16
N PRO A 59 -1.96 3.13 -4.43
CA PRO A 59 -1.02 3.74 -3.49
C PRO A 59 -1.64 4.10 -2.14
N ILE A 60 -2.95 4.42 -2.08
CA ILE A 60 -3.65 4.63 -0.80
C ILE A 60 -3.61 3.37 0.05
N LEU A 61 -3.89 2.20 -0.54
CA LEU A 61 -3.84 0.93 0.17
C LEU A 61 -2.40 0.57 0.60
N ILE A 62 -1.42 0.85 -0.26
CA ILE A 62 0.00 0.61 0.01
C ILE A 62 0.54 1.57 1.09
N SER A 63 -0.06 2.76 1.28
CA SER A 63 0.37 3.75 2.27
C SER A 63 0.05 3.36 3.72
N PHE A 64 -0.88 2.45 3.96
CA PHE A 64 -1.32 2.11 5.32
C PHE A 64 -0.19 1.65 6.25
N PRO A 65 0.76 0.77 5.87
CA PRO A 65 1.86 0.39 6.76
C PRO A 65 2.73 1.57 7.18
N TYR A 66 2.93 2.55 6.31
CA TYR A 66 3.68 3.76 6.63
C TYR A 66 2.89 4.65 7.59
N TYR A 67 1.61 4.84 7.32
CA TYR A 67 0.73 5.67 8.14
C TYR A 67 0.54 5.11 9.55
N PHE A 68 0.36 3.79 9.68
CA PHE A 68 0.22 3.12 10.98
C PHE A 68 1.55 2.77 11.63
N SER A 69 2.68 3.13 11.02
CA SER A 69 4.00 2.88 11.59
C SER A 69 4.25 3.71 12.86
N ILE A 70 5.21 3.29 13.66
CA ILE A 70 5.64 4.01 14.88
C ILE A 70 6.26 5.38 14.60
N TYR A 71 6.57 5.67 13.34
CA TYR A 71 7.24 6.93 12.95
C TYR A 71 6.30 8.13 12.87
N ASN A 72 4.99 7.97 13.13
CA ASN A 72 3.97 9.04 13.11
C ASN A 72 4.01 9.89 11.83
N ILE A 73 4.14 9.24 10.68
CA ILE A 73 4.24 9.90 9.38
C ILE A 73 2.85 10.42 8.99
N SER A 74 2.78 11.62 8.40
CA SER A 74 1.52 12.15 7.90
C SER A 74 0.93 11.27 6.79
N PHE A 75 -0.38 11.32 6.60
CA PHE A 75 -1.02 10.55 5.52
C PHE A 75 -0.48 10.95 4.14
N ILE A 76 -0.22 12.24 3.92
CA ILE A 76 0.31 12.76 2.65
C ILE A 76 1.69 12.19 2.38
N ASP A 77 2.55 12.18 3.40
CA ASP A 77 3.90 11.65 3.31
C ASP A 77 3.90 10.14 3.09
N SER A 78 3.04 9.42 3.80
CA SER A 78 2.84 7.97 3.60
C SER A 78 2.36 7.64 2.19
N TYR A 79 1.46 8.47 1.64
CA TYR A 79 0.96 8.32 0.29
C TYR A 79 2.05 8.63 -0.75
N PHE A 80 2.88 9.64 -0.51
CA PHE A 80 4.03 9.95 -1.37
C PHE A 80 5.03 8.80 -1.43
N GLU A 81 5.41 8.21 -0.27
CA GLU A 81 6.28 7.03 -0.24
C GLU A 81 5.65 5.84 -0.99
N ALA A 82 4.35 5.61 -0.79
CA ALA A 82 3.63 4.55 -1.48
C ALA A 82 3.61 4.74 -3.00
N ILE A 83 3.34 5.95 -3.50
CA ILE A 83 3.40 6.25 -4.94
C ILE A 83 4.82 6.06 -5.46
N SER A 84 5.80 6.58 -4.75
CA SER A 84 7.21 6.49 -5.17
C SER A 84 7.66 5.03 -5.31
N GLY A 85 7.28 4.16 -4.37
CA GLY A 85 7.54 2.73 -4.47
C GLY A 85 6.74 2.06 -5.59
N PHE A 86 5.43 2.36 -5.69
CA PHE A 86 4.54 1.77 -6.69
C PHE A 86 4.92 2.12 -8.14
N THR A 87 5.37 3.35 -8.36
CA THR A 87 5.82 3.82 -9.70
C THR A 87 7.31 3.57 -9.96
N SER A 88 8.02 2.98 -9.01
CA SER A 88 9.47 2.73 -9.09
C SER A 88 10.31 4.01 -9.33
N THR A 89 9.82 5.17 -8.90
CA THR A 89 10.55 6.44 -9.04
C THR A 89 11.71 6.57 -8.06
N GLY A 90 11.63 5.92 -6.90
CA GLY A 90 12.73 5.84 -5.94
C GLY A 90 12.92 7.07 -5.05
N PHE A 91 12.06 8.10 -5.15
CA PHE A 91 12.10 9.24 -4.22
C PHE A 91 11.66 8.83 -2.82
N SER A 92 12.24 9.43 -1.79
CA SER A 92 11.90 9.18 -0.40
C SER A 92 11.81 10.48 0.37
N ILE A 93 10.88 10.52 1.32
CA ILE A 93 10.75 11.59 2.32
C ILE A 93 11.78 11.40 3.44
N PHE A 94 12.24 10.16 3.62
CA PHE A 94 13.19 9.83 4.67
C PHE A 94 14.60 10.27 4.27
N ASP A 95 15.18 11.20 5.02
CA ASP A 95 16.56 11.68 4.81
C ASP A 95 17.58 10.54 5.02
N ASN A 96 17.29 9.61 5.92
CA ASN A 96 18.17 8.50 6.24
C ASN A 96 17.40 7.19 6.35
N ILE A 97 17.38 6.44 5.27
CA ILE A 97 16.69 5.14 5.17
C ILE A 97 17.26 4.10 6.15
N LYS A 98 18.52 4.26 6.57
CA LYS A 98 19.19 3.32 7.50
C LYS A 98 18.58 3.32 8.91
N HIS A 99 17.83 4.34 9.29
CA HIS A 99 17.15 4.43 10.58
C HIS A 99 15.72 3.85 10.56
N LEU A 100 15.24 3.46 9.37
CA LEU A 100 13.95 2.79 9.25
C LEU A 100 14.08 1.32 9.60
N ASP A 101 12.98 0.79 10.13
CA ASP A 101 12.81 -0.64 10.31
C ASP A 101 12.98 -1.38 8.96
N GLU A 102 13.81 -2.39 8.92
CA GLU A 102 14.09 -3.18 7.72
C GLU A 102 12.81 -3.76 7.09
N SER A 103 11.80 -4.05 7.91
CA SER A 103 10.50 -4.51 7.43
C SER A 103 9.75 -3.46 6.61
N LEU A 104 9.88 -2.16 6.93
CA LEU A 104 9.32 -1.06 6.15
C LEU A 104 10.10 -0.81 4.86
N ILE A 105 11.42 -0.99 4.89
CA ILE A 105 12.25 -0.92 3.69
C ILE A 105 11.86 -2.02 2.71
N LEU A 106 11.61 -3.23 3.22
CA LEU A 106 11.14 -4.36 2.40
C LEU A 106 9.73 -4.13 1.83
N TRP A 107 8.87 -3.36 2.52
CA TRP A 107 7.54 -3.02 2.05
C TRP A 107 7.58 -2.07 0.85
N ARG A 108 8.54 -1.19 0.81
CA ARG A 108 8.75 -0.20 -0.26
C ARG A 108 9.05 -0.87 -1.61
#